data_83298c18fd060dd2ab1a5bddb6e086ce
#
_entry.id   83298c18fd060dd2ab1a5bddb6e086ce
#
_cell.length_a   1.000
_cell.length_b   1.000
_cell.length_c   1.000
_cell.angle_alpha   90.00
_cell.angle_beta   90.00
_cell.angle_gamma   90.00
#
_symmetry.space_group_name_H-M   'P 1'
#
loop_
_entity.id
_entity.type
_entity.pdbx_description
1 polymer ?
#
loop_
_entity_poly.entity_id
_entity_poly.type
_entity_poly.pdbx_seq_one_letter_code
_entity_poly.pdbx_strand_id
1 'polypeptide(L)'
;MKKSITLLLALSVLMSCINDTKKAESAQGWQEISPAEIELNPIKMIDQDWLEVSAGKEGNMNLMTISWGSIGELWGRPVFTVYVSTSRYTHKFMEENDYFTVTHFPEGMRSQLSYLGSVSGRDEDKVAGAGLTVEFTELGNPIYAEADLAIECKKLYGQQFHADLLPAGQREWYESSGTGIHYMYIGEIVHVWKK
;
A
#
# COMPACT_ATOMS: atom_id res chain seq x y z
N MET A 1 25.44 -30.30 -72.89
CA MET A 1 25.84 -29.47 -71.77
C MET A 1 24.52 -29.00 -71.09
N LYS A 2 24.06 -29.68 -70.04
CA LYS A 2 22.83 -29.37 -69.36
C LYS A 2 23.20 -28.59 -68.08
N LYS A 3 22.73 -27.34 -67.93
CA LYS A 3 22.90 -26.53 -66.73
C LYS A 3 21.69 -26.76 -65.84
N SER A 4 21.86 -27.41 -64.68
CA SER A 4 20.88 -27.51 -63.61
C SER A 4 20.85 -26.22 -62.86
N ILE A 5 19.68 -25.60 -62.73
CA ILE A 5 19.40 -24.45 -61.88
C ILE A 5 18.81 -25.00 -60.59
N THR A 6 19.55 -24.88 -59.51
CA THR A 6 19.10 -25.24 -58.16
C THR A 6 18.35 -24.05 -57.57
N LEU A 7 17.05 -24.21 -57.36
CA LEU A 7 16.17 -23.22 -56.71
C LEU A 7 16.29 -23.36 -55.19
N LEU A 8 16.93 -22.37 -54.52
CA LEU A 8 16.96 -22.28 -53.09
C LEU A 8 15.64 -21.65 -52.60
N LEU A 9 14.79 -22.46 -51.93
CA LEU A 9 13.64 -21.97 -51.21
C LEU A 9 14.14 -21.42 -49.85
N ALA A 10 14.12 -20.11 -49.69
CA ALA A 10 14.31 -19.47 -48.38
C ALA A 10 13.00 -19.55 -47.59
N LEU A 11 12.99 -20.42 -46.60
CA LEU A 11 11.89 -20.54 -45.63
C LEU A 11 12.07 -19.43 -44.57
N SER A 12 11.35 -18.31 -44.72
CA SER A 12 11.29 -17.26 -43.70
C SER A 12 10.36 -17.71 -42.56
N VAL A 13 10.97 -18.15 -41.46
CA VAL A 13 10.27 -18.38 -40.20
C VAL A 13 9.92 -17.02 -39.58
N LEU A 14 8.68 -16.61 -39.74
CA LEU A 14 8.09 -15.51 -38.93
C LEU A 14 8.00 -15.97 -37.49
N MET A 15 8.98 -15.60 -36.69
CA MET A 15 8.95 -15.75 -35.24
C MET A 15 8.02 -14.66 -34.68
N SER A 16 6.76 -15.03 -34.54
CA SER A 16 5.78 -14.24 -33.81
C SER A 16 6.20 -14.21 -32.34
N CYS A 17 6.76 -13.08 -31.91
CA CYS A 17 6.97 -12.80 -30.48
C CYS A 17 5.59 -12.61 -29.84
N ILE A 18 5.00 -13.70 -29.35
CA ILE A 18 3.91 -13.64 -28.39
C ILE A 18 4.55 -13.15 -27.10
N ASN A 19 4.35 -11.88 -26.77
CA ASN A 19 4.59 -11.36 -25.44
C ASN A 19 3.51 -11.97 -24.50
N ASP A 20 3.71 -13.20 -24.08
CA ASP A 20 3.08 -13.71 -22.87
C ASP A 20 3.71 -12.97 -21.68
N THR A 21 3.13 -11.85 -21.31
CA THR A 21 3.27 -11.32 -19.96
C THR A 21 2.67 -12.34 -19.02
N LYS A 22 3.44 -13.36 -18.63
CA LYS A 22 3.10 -14.17 -17.46
C LYS A 22 3.07 -13.21 -16.28
N LYS A 23 1.83 -12.87 -15.82
CA LYS A 23 1.61 -12.29 -14.51
C LYS A 23 2.34 -13.20 -13.51
N ALA A 24 3.34 -12.67 -12.83
CA ALA A 24 4.06 -13.43 -11.82
C ALA A 24 3.08 -13.73 -10.69
N GLU A 25 2.67 -14.99 -10.56
CA GLU A 25 2.01 -15.47 -9.34
C GLU A 25 3.07 -15.41 -8.25
N SER A 26 2.88 -14.52 -7.28
CA SER A 26 3.71 -14.53 -6.07
C SER A 26 3.46 -15.84 -5.30
N ALA A 27 4.49 -16.32 -4.60
CA ALA A 27 4.51 -17.63 -3.94
C ALA A 27 3.43 -17.85 -2.86
N GLN A 28 2.49 -16.90 -2.65
CA GLN A 28 1.53 -16.87 -1.53
C GLN A 28 0.11 -16.47 -1.93
N GLY A 29 -0.26 -16.61 -3.20
CA GLY A 29 -1.64 -16.36 -3.67
C GLY A 29 -1.94 -14.89 -4.02
N TRP A 30 -0.97 -13.99 -3.96
CA TRP A 30 -1.12 -12.62 -4.42
C TRP A 30 -1.12 -12.54 -5.95
N GLN A 31 -2.08 -11.79 -6.50
CA GLN A 31 -2.14 -11.42 -7.90
C GLN A 31 -1.95 -9.92 -8.04
N GLU A 32 -0.93 -9.50 -8.79
CA GLU A 32 -0.77 -8.08 -9.10
C GLU A 32 -1.85 -7.61 -10.08
N ILE A 33 -2.45 -6.45 -9.78
CA ILE A 33 -3.50 -5.82 -10.57
C ILE A 33 -3.15 -4.35 -10.84
N SER A 34 -3.80 -3.75 -11.83
CA SER A 34 -3.75 -2.29 -12.02
C SER A 34 -4.48 -1.56 -10.89
N PRO A 35 -4.04 -0.36 -10.46
CA PRO A 35 -4.79 0.47 -9.53
C PRO A 35 -6.25 0.74 -9.95
N ALA A 36 -6.53 0.78 -11.25
CA ALA A 36 -7.89 0.94 -11.80
C ALA A 36 -8.79 -0.30 -11.62
N GLU A 37 -8.23 -1.44 -11.26
CA GLU A 37 -8.96 -2.69 -10.98
C GLU A 37 -9.31 -2.86 -9.50
N ILE A 38 -9.09 -1.85 -8.67
CA ILE A 38 -9.55 -1.84 -7.27
C ILE A 38 -11.06 -1.61 -7.28
N GLU A 39 -11.83 -2.66 -6.99
CA GLU A 39 -13.30 -2.65 -7.03
C GLU A 39 -13.97 -2.22 -5.71
N LEU A 40 -13.18 -2.02 -4.65
CA LEU A 40 -13.71 -1.66 -3.34
C LEU A 40 -14.22 -0.22 -3.32
N ASN A 41 -15.37 0.02 -2.67
CA ASN A 41 -15.83 1.37 -2.41
C ASN A 41 -14.87 2.08 -1.45
N PRO A 42 -14.19 3.19 -1.85
CA PRO A 42 -13.15 3.79 -1.03
C PRO A 42 -13.64 4.28 0.33
N ILE A 43 -14.86 4.82 0.41
CA ILE A 43 -15.41 5.32 1.67
C ILE A 43 -15.67 4.15 2.62
N LYS A 44 -16.30 3.06 2.13
CA LYS A 44 -16.53 1.86 2.93
C LYS A 44 -15.19 1.25 3.40
N MET A 45 -14.26 1.04 2.47
CA MET A 45 -12.96 0.45 2.74
C MET A 45 -12.18 1.22 3.82
N ILE A 46 -12.18 2.55 3.76
CA ILE A 46 -11.40 3.39 4.67
C ILE A 46 -12.11 3.59 6.01
N ASP A 47 -13.39 3.97 6.00
CA ASP A 47 -14.13 4.37 7.21
C ASP A 47 -14.74 3.18 7.95
N GLN A 48 -15.32 2.22 7.22
CA GLN A 48 -16.07 1.13 7.84
C GLN A 48 -15.23 -0.13 8.03
N ASP A 49 -14.49 -0.56 6.99
CA ASP A 49 -13.68 -1.77 7.08
C ASP A 49 -12.37 -1.50 7.84
N TRP A 50 -11.86 -0.28 7.77
CA TRP A 50 -10.56 0.17 8.22
C TRP A 50 -9.41 -0.46 7.42
N LEU A 51 -8.32 0.26 7.41
CA LEU A 51 -7.09 -0.18 6.76
C LEU A 51 -5.94 -0.21 7.77
N GLU A 52 -4.91 -0.88 7.39
CA GLU A 52 -3.62 -0.82 8.07
C GLU A 52 -2.65 0.00 7.18
N VAL A 53 -1.81 0.84 7.80
CA VAL A 53 -0.68 1.49 7.15
C VAL A 53 0.62 1.06 7.79
N SER A 54 1.57 0.60 6.96
CA SER A 54 2.92 0.20 7.36
C SER A 54 3.99 1.02 6.66
N ALA A 55 5.10 1.24 7.36
CA ALA A 55 6.32 1.76 6.76
C ALA A 55 7.55 1.13 7.43
N GLY A 56 8.65 1.08 6.70
CA GLY A 56 9.90 0.46 7.14
C GLY A 56 10.30 -0.73 6.30
N LYS A 57 11.26 -1.49 6.81
CA LYS A 57 11.85 -2.66 6.18
C LYS A 57 11.95 -3.80 7.19
N GLU A 58 12.30 -4.99 6.72
CA GLU A 58 12.50 -6.15 7.59
C GLU A 58 13.41 -5.80 8.79
N GLY A 59 12.95 -6.16 9.98
CA GLY A 59 13.65 -5.88 11.25
C GLY A 59 13.53 -4.43 11.74
N ASN A 60 13.01 -3.49 10.95
CA ASN A 60 12.82 -2.08 11.34
C ASN A 60 11.58 -1.47 10.67
N MET A 61 10.42 -1.86 11.10
CA MET A 61 9.13 -1.42 10.57
C MET A 61 8.14 -1.12 11.69
N ASN A 62 7.10 -0.37 11.37
CA ASN A 62 5.95 -0.23 12.24
C ASN A 62 4.66 -0.09 11.43
N LEU A 63 3.54 -0.40 12.09
CA LEU A 63 2.21 -0.44 11.50
C LEU A 63 1.17 0.17 12.42
N MET A 64 0.06 0.64 11.84
CA MET A 64 -1.09 1.10 12.60
C MET A 64 -2.37 1.05 11.77
N THR A 65 -3.48 0.93 12.43
CA THR A 65 -4.79 1.07 11.79
C THR A 65 -5.06 2.52 11.43
N ILE A 66 -5.63 2.74 10.25
CA ILE A 66 -6.18 4.01 9.79
C ILE A 66 -7.65 3.86 9.39
N SER A 67 -8.41 4.93 9.57
CA SER A 67 -9.79 5.08 9.10
C SER A 67 -10.01 6.40 8.37
N TRP A 68 -8.95 7.11 8.06
CA TRP A 68 -8.94 8.34 7.29
C TRP A 68 -7.98 8.23 6.13
N GLY A 69 -8.42 8.64 4.96
CA GLY A 69 -7.62 8.59 3.74
C GLY A 69 -8.42 8.94 2.51
N SER A 70 -7.79 8.83 1.37
CA SER A 70 -8.44 8.92 0.07
C SER A 70 -7.64 8.16 -0.99
N ILE A 71 -8.33 7.74 -2.04
CA ILE A 71 -7.72 7.18 -3.24
C ILE A 71 -8.18 8.01 -4.43
N GLY A 72 -7.29 8.29 -5.36
CA GLY A 72 -7.63 9.12 -6.51
C GLY A 72 -6.45 9.31 -7.44
N GLU A 73 -6.35 10.48 -8.04
CA GLU A 73 -5.34 10.83 -9.04
C GLU A 73 -4.69 12.18 -8.71
N LEU A 74 -3.40 12.27 -8.88
CA LEU A 74 -2.62 13.50 -8.75
C LEU A 74 -1.47 13.51 -9.77
N TRP A 75 -1.36 14.56 -10.56
CA TRP A 75 -0.30 14.75 -11.57
C TRP A 75 -0.21 13.63 -12.62
N GLY A 76 -1.35 13.06 -13.03
CA GLY A 76 -1.41 11.95 -13.97
C GLY A 76 -0.99 10.59 -13.36
N ARG A 77 -1.11 10.44 -12.04
CA ARG A 77 -0.70 9.23 -11.29
C ARG A 77 -1.78 8.79 -10.33
N PRO A 78 -2.06 7.50 -10.22
CA PRO A 78 -2.91 6.99 -9.17
C PRO A 78 -2.24 7.22 -7.81
N VAL A 79 -2.98 7.74 -6.83
CA VAL A 79 -2.45 8.05 -5.50
C VAL A 79 -3.33 7.52 -4.39
N PHE A 80 -2.69 7.18 -3.27
CA PHE A 80 -3.34 6.97 -1.98
C PHE A 80 -2.86 8.04 -0.99
N THR A 81 -3.81 8.69 -0.31
CA THR A 81 -3.52 9.65 0.75
C THR A 81 -3.86 9.04 2.10
N VAL A 82 -2.93 9.11 3.04
CA VAL A 82 -3.11 8.67 4.42
C VAL A 82 -2.84 9.81 5.39
N TYR A 83 -3.49 9.75 6.56
CA TYR A 83 -3.31 10.74 7.63
C TYR A 83 -2.79 10.03 8.88
N VAL A 84 -1.57 10.38 9.31
CA VAL A 84 -0.90 9.78 10.46
C VAL A 84 -0.65 10.88 11.50
N SER A 85 -1.16 10.71 12.71
CA SER A 85 -0.89 11.65 13.80
C SER A 85 0.60 11.64 14.16
N THR A 86 1.17 12.83 14.39
CA THR A 86 2.58 12.99 14.81
C THR A 86 2.90 12.32 16.14
N SER A 87 1.90 12.03 16.96
CA SER A 87 2.07 11.28 18.22
C SER A 87 2.23 9.76 18.01
N ARG A 88 1.84 9.23 16.84
CA ARG A 88 1.94 7.80 16.52
C ARG A 88 3.36 7.39 16.19
N TYR A 89 3.79 6.24 16.68
CA TYR A 89 5.14 5.73 16.40
C TYR A 89 5.38 5.46 14.91
N THR A 90 4.34 5.07 14.19
CA THR A 90 4.37 4.87 12.72
C THR A 90 4.79 6.15 11.98
N HIS A 91 4.48 7.35 12.52
CA HIS A 91 4.90 8.62 11.91
C HIS A 91 6.41 8.68 11.67
N LYS A 92 7.22 8.24 12.64
CA LYS A 92 8.67 8.17 12.50
C LYS A 92 9.07 7.33 11.26
N PHE A 93 8.48 6.16 11.10
CA PHE A 93 8.78 5.27 9.97
C PHE A 93 8.29 5.85 8.63
N MET A 94 7.16 6.57 8.64
CA MET A 94 6.69 7.30 7.47
C MET A 94 7.67 8.42 7.04
N GLU A 95 8.32 9.08 7.98
CA GLU A 95 9.32 10.12 7.69
C GLU A 95 10.63 9.51 7.15
N GLU A 96 11.08 8.41 7.74
CA GLU A 96 12.38 7.80 7.46
C GLU A 96 12.41 6.96 6.16
N ASN A 97 11.24 6.62 5.58
CA ASN A 97 11.14 5.75 4.40
C ASN A 97 10.45 6.45 3.22
N ASP A 98 10.91 6.16 2.01
CA ASP A 98 10.32 6.68 0.77
C ASP A 98 9.03 5.98 0.37
N TYR A 99 8.75 4.81 0.95
CA TYR A 99 7.60 3.97 0.65
C TYR A 99 6.79 3.69 1.90
N PHE A 100 5.52 3.44 1.69
CA PHE A 100 4.60 2.87 2.67
C PHE A 100 3.62 1.91 1.98
N THR A 101 3.01 1.03 2.74
CA THR A 101 1.95 0.16 2.26
C THR A 101 0.64 0.46 2.95
N VAL A 102 -0.46 0.26 2.23
CA VAL A 102 -1.82 0.30 2.77
C VAL A 102 -2.44 -1.05 2.51
N THR A 103 -2.95 -1.69 3.57
CA THR A 103 -3.43 -3.05 3.51
C THR A 103 -4.88 -3.13 3.98
N HIS A 104 -5.74 -3.79 3.18
CA HIS A 104 -7.09 -4.15 3.54
C HIS A 104 -7.13 -5.62 3.98
N PHE A 105 -7.97 -5.89 4.97
CA PHE A 105 -8.19 -7.23 5.50
C PHE A 105 -9.63 -7.67 5.29
N PRO A 106 -9.86 -8.97 5.09
CA PRO A 106 -11.22 -9.50 4.94
C PRO A 106 -12.05 -9.29 6.19
N GLU A 107 -13.36 -9.43 6.02
CA GLU A 107 -14.33 -9.38 7.12
C GLU A 107 -13.93 -10.38 8.23
N GLY A 108 -14.05 -9.96 9.48
CA GLY A 108 -13.64 -10.75 10.65
C GLY A 108 -12.33 -10.33 11.30
N MET A 109 -11.50 -9.51 10.62
CA MET A 109 -10.20 -9.02 11.16
C MET A 109 -10.34 -7.72 11.98
N ARG A 110 -11.55 -7.32 12.35
CA ARG A 110 -11.82 -6.07 13.07
C ARG A 110 -11.14 -5.99 14.43
N SER A 111 -11.04 -7.11 15.15
CA SER A 111 -10.36 -7.18 16.46
C SER A 111 -8.87 -6.92 16.35
N GLN A 112 -8.22 -7.46 15.30
CA GLN A 112 -6.82 -7.24 15.00
C GLN A 112 -6.56 -5.77 14.65
N LEU A 113 -7.39 -5.20 13.76
CA LEU A 113 -7.29 -3.77 13.42
C LEU A 113 -7.52 -2.87 14.64
N SER A 114 -8.48 -3.19 15.50
CA SER A 114 -8.71 -2.45 16.76
C SER A 114 -7.48 -2.50 17.67
N TYR A 115 -6.87 -3.67 17.82
CA TYR A 115 -5.64 -3.85 18.59
C TYR A 115 -4.50 -3.01 17.99
N LEU A 116 -4.22 -3.12 16.68
CA LEU A 116 -3.17 -2.36 15.98
C LEU A 116 -3.35 -0.84 16.12
N GLY A 117 -4.59 -0.36 16.21
CA GLY A 117 -4.92 1.05 16.42
C GLY A 117 -4.74 1.53 17.87
N SER A 118 -4.79 0.63 18.85
CA SER A 118 -4.81 0.96 20.28
C SER A 118 -3.45 0.88 20.96
N VAL A 119 -2.56 -0.02 20.53
CA VAL A 119 -1.25 -0.22 21.13
C VAL A 119 -0.12 0.51 20.36
N SER A 120 1.02 0.71 21.02
CA SER A 120 2.19 1.35 20.42
C SER A 120 3.28 0.32 20.13
N GLY A 121 3.85 0.38 18.92
CA GLY A 121 5.05 -0.41 18.57
C GLY A 121 6.33 0.01 19.31
N ARG A 122 6.26 1.03 20.18
CA ARG A 122 7.35 1.32 21.14
C ARG A 122 7.35 0.34 22.30
N ASP A 123 6.19 -0.19 22.64
CA ASP A 123 5.95 -0.93 23.87
C ASP A 123 5.72 -2.43 23.59
N GLU A 124 5.23 -2.78 22.41
CA GLU A 124 4.81 -4.12 22.05
C GLU A 124 5.18 -4.48 20.61
N ASP A 125 5.41 -5.79 20.35
CA ASP A 125 5.41 -6.34 19.01
C ASP A 125 3.97 -6.45 18.50
N LYS A 126 3.56 -5.46 17.73
CA LYS A 126 2.19 -5.34 17.22
C LYS A 126 1.82 -6.44 16.23
N VAL A 127 2.78 -6.92 15.45
CA VAL A 127 2.57 -7.99 14.48
C VAL A 127 2.24 -9.29 15.20
N ALA A 128 3.09 -9.68 16.15
CA ALA A 128 2.87 -10.87 16.95
C ALA A 128 1.59 -10.76 17.79
N GLY A 129 1.34 -9.59 18.42
CA GLY A 129 0.16 -9.35 19.23
C GLY A 129 -1.16 -9.39 18.45
N ALA A 130 -1.15 -9.00 17.18
CA ALA A 130 -2.31 -9.11 16.28
C ALA A 130 -2.44 -10.51 15.65
N GLY A 131 -1.42 -11.37 15.78
CA GLY A 131 -1.37 -12.67 15.12
C GLY A 131 -1.24 -12.58 13.60
N LEU A 132 -0.53 -11.56 13.11
CA LEU A 132 -0.29 -11.36 11.67
C LEU A 132 1.03 -12.01 11.24
N THR A 133 1.08 -12.41 9.99
CA THR A 133 2.28 -12.92 9.31
C THR A 133 2.78 -11.88 8.32
N VAL A 134 3.94 -11.28 8.61
CA VAL A 134 4.56 -10.29 7.70
C VAL A 134 5.15 -10.98 6.48
N GLU A 135 4.86 -10.41 5.34
CA GLU A 135 5.51 -10.67 4.06
C GLU A 135 6.13 -9.37 3.55
N PHE A 136 7.05 -9.46 2.61
CA PHE A 136 7.69 -8.28 2.06
C PHE A 136 7.55 -8.26 0.54
N THR A 137 7.26 -7.07 -0.02
CA THR A 137 7.24 -6.85 -1.45
C THR A 137 8.65 -6.97 -2.05
N GLU A 138 8.77 -6.96 -3.37
CA GLU A 138 10.09 -6.92 -4.04
C GLU A 138 10.91 -5.69 -3.65
N LEU A 139 10.25 -4.57 -3.32
CA LEU A 139 10.90 -3.36 -2.81
C LEU A 139 11.20 -3.45 -1.31
N GLY A 140 10.86 -4.55 -0.66
CA GLY A 140 11.11 -4.82 0.77
C GLY A 140 10.17 -4.09 1.72
N ASN A 141 8.99 -3.66 1.26
CA ASN A 141 7.98 -3.03 2.11
C ASN A 141 7.03 -4.07 2.70
N PRO A 142 6.57 -3.90 3.95
CA PRO A 142 5.76 -4.91 4.62
C PRO A 142 4.34 -4.99 4.07
N ILE A 143 3.84 -6.21 3.90
CA ILE A 143 2.45 -6.60 3.64
C ILE A 143 2.11 -7.81 4.53
N TYR A 144 0.88 -8.32 4.50
CA TYR A 144 0.46 -9.36 5.46
C TYR A 144 -0.25 -10.51 4.77
N ALA A 145 0.12 -11.73 5.16
CA ALA A 145 -0.46 -12.97 4.60
C ALA A 145 -1.98 -13.06 4.78
N GLU A 146 -2.54 -12.46 5.82
CA GLU A 146 -3.97 -12.48 6.13
C GLU A 146 -4.79 -11.43 5.36
N ALA A 147 -4.12 -10.52 4.66
CA ALA A 147 -4.77 -9.47 3.88
C ALA A 147 -5.32 -9.99 2.55
N ASP A 148 -6.34 -9.31 2.01
CA ASP A 148 -6.94 -9.58 0.70
C ASP A 148 -6.62 -8.51 -0.35
N LEU A 149 -6.14 -7.31 0.08
CA LEU A 149 -5.62 -6.27 -0.79
C LEU A 149 -4.40 -5.61 -0.14
N ALA A 150 -3.34 -5.43 -0.92
CA ALA A 150 -2.15 -4.68 -0.52
C ALA A 150 -1.81 -3.64 -1.59
N ILE A 151 -1.56 -2.40 -1.16
CA ILE A 151 -1.25 -1.26 -2.02
C ILE A 151 0.10 -0.71 -1.59
N GLU A 152 1.09 -0.75 -2.47
CA GLU A 152 2.41 -0.17 -2.23
C GLU A 152 2.48 1.23 -2.82
N CYS A 153 2.90 2.18 -1.99
CA CYS A 153 2.91 3.59 -2.33
C CYS A 153 4.32 4.19 -2.19
N LYS A 154 4.74 4.94 -3.21
CA LYS A 154 5.94 5.79 -3.16
C LYS A 154 5.53 7.20 -2.74
N LYS A 155 6.10 7.73 -1.65
CA LYS A 155 5.79 9.09 -1.19
C LYS A 155 6.09 10.11 -2.28
N LEU A 156 5.10 10.94 -2.60
CA LEU A 156 5.22 12.09 -3.48
C LEU A 156 5.23 13.40 -2.70
N TYR A 157 4.46 13.45 -1.61
CA TYR A 157 4.27 14.66 -0.82
C TYR A 157 3.93 14.30 0.63
N GLY A 158 4.37 15.14 1.55
CA GLY A 158 4.01 15.06 2.95
C GLY A 158 3.94 16.44 3.59
N GLN A 159 2.89 16.70 4.39
CA GLN A 159 2.71 17.93 5.11
C GLN A 159 1.85 17.75 6.35
N GLN A 160 2.27 18.32 7.47
CA GLN A 160 1.43 18.44 8.64
C GLN A 160 0.29 19.44 8.38
N PHE A 161 -0.90 19.17 8.90
CA PHE A 161 -1.98 20.16 8.86
C PHE A 161 -1.58 21.43 9.61
N HIS A 162 -1.87 22.57 9.01
CA HIS A 162 -1.70 23.86 9.64
C HIS A 162 -2.86 24.10 10.61
N ALA A 163 -2.56 24.26 11.91
CA ALA A 163 -3.57 24.49 12.94
C ALA A 163 -4.51 25.66 12.63
N ASP A 164 -3.96 26.75 12.07
CA ASP A 164 -4.74 27.94 11.74
C ASP A 164 -5.73 27.76 10.60
N LEU A 165 -5.53 26.72 9.77
CA LEU A 165 -6.43 26.38 8.66
C LEU A 165 -7.49 25.36 9.03
N LEU A 166 -7.42 24.79 10.24
CA LEU A 166 -8.40 23.82 10.72
C LEU A 166 -9.73 24.54 11.09
N PRO A 167 -10.89 23.91 10.81
CA PRO A 167 -12.14 24.33 11.39
C PRO A 167 -12.05 24.40 12.93
N ALA A 168 -12.76 25.34 13.55
CA ALA A 168 -12.65 25.60 14.98
C ALA A 168 -12.84 24.33 15.84
N GLY A 169 -13.85 23.51 15.55
CA GLY A 169 -14.11 22.28 16.30
C GLY A 169 -12.99 21.24 16.17
N GLN A 170 -12.33 21.14 15.00
CA GLN A 170 -11.18 20.24 14.81
C GLN A 170 -9.95 20.74 15.54
N ARG A 171 -9.73 22.04 15.59
CA ARG A 171 -8.64 22.64 16.36
C ARG A 171 -8.80 22.36 17.84
N GLU A 172 -9.98 22.64 18.39
CA GLU A 172 -10.35 22.37 19.79
C GLU A 172 -10.18 20.88 20.14
N TRP A 173 -10.59 20.00 19.23
CA TRP A 173 -10.40 18.55 19.40
C TRP A 173 -8.91 18.17 19.49
N TYR A 174 -8.03 18.70 18.63
CA TYR A 174 -6.59 18.43 18.72
C TYR A 174 -5.98 18.96 20.03
N GLU A 175 -6.39 20.15 20.47
CA GLU A 175 -5.93 20.76 21.72
C GLU A 175 -6.35 19.95 22.96
N SER A 176 -7.55 19.39 22.95
CA SER A 176 -8.13 18.67 24.09
C SER A 176 -7.82 17.18 24.14
N SER A 177 -7.65 16.52 22.99
CA SER A 177 -7.49 15.07 22.91
C SER A 177 -6.08 14.56 23.24
N GLY A 178 -5.07 15.44 23.23
CA GLY A 178 -3.65 15.05 23.31
C GLY A 178 -3.14 14.34 22.05
N THR A 179 -3.96 14.23 21.01
CA THR A 179 -3.55 13.69 19.72
C THR A 179 -2.71 14.72 18.99
N GLY A 180 -1.53 14.35 18.54
CA GLY A 180 -0.71 15.21 17.69
C GLY A 180 -1.40 15.53 16.38
N ILE A 181 -1.22 16.77 15.87
CA ILE A 181 -1.81 17.15 14.58
C ILE A 181 -1.36 16.19 13.50
N HIS A 182 -2.30 15.74 12.66
CA HIS A 182 -2.02 14.76 11.63
C HIS A 182 -1.11 15.32 10.54
N TYR A 183 -0.28 14.42 10.06
CA TYR A 183 0.53 14.59 8.88
C TYR A 183 -0.16 13.87 7.71
N MET A 184 -0.36 14.56 6.61
CA MET A 184 -0.88 14.01 5.36
C MET A 184 0.29 13.49 4.53
N TYR A 185 0.21 12.25 4.09
CA TYR A 185 1.12 11.67 3.11
C TYR A 185 0.35 11.30 1.85
N ILE A 186 0.83 11.78 0.71
CA ILE A 186 0.33 11.39 -0.61
C ILE A 186 1.38 10.50 -1.24
N GLY A 187 1.01 9.27 -1.55
CA GLY A 187 1.85 8.30 -2.23
C GLY A 187 1.32 7.94 -3.61
N GLU A 188 2.20 7.89 -4.61
CA GLU A 188 1.91 7.24 -5.89
C GLU A 188 1.70 5.76 -5.66
N ILE A 189 0.59 5.20 -6.11
CA ILE A 189 0.35 3.77 -6.08
C ILE A 189 1.23 3.14 -7.16
N VAL A 190 2.26 2.41 -6.74
CA VAL A 190 3.23 1.77 -7.64
C VAL A 190 2.90 0.32 -7.90
N HIS A 191 2.35 -0.38 -6.91
CA HIS A 191 1.90 -1.76 -7.01
C HIS A 191 0.61 -1.98 -6.23
N VAL A 192 -0.23 -2.87 -6.74
CA VAL A 192 -1.44 -3.34 -6.06
C VAL A 192 -1.52 -4.85 -6.22
N TRP A 193 -1.74 -5.54 -5.12
CA TRP A 193 -1.97 -7.00 -5.12
C TRP A 193 -3.28 -7.34 -4.44
N LYS A 194 -3.99 -8.32 -4.98
CA LYS A 194 -5.19 -8.91 -4.37
C LYS A 194 -5.09 -10.44 -4.28
N LYS A 195 -5.86 -11.03 -3.38
CA LYS A 195 -6.09 -12.48 -3.28
C LYS A 195 -7.48 -12.86 -3.74
#